data_99daf940bdf092025ac381ea7b19a57b
#
_entry.id   99daf940bdf092025ac381ea7b19a57b
#
_cell.length_a   1.000
_cell.length_b   1.000
_cell.length_c   1.000
_cell.angle_alpha   90.00
_cell.angle_beta   90.00
_cell.angle_gamma   90.00
#
_symmetry.space_group_name_H-M   'P 1'
#
loop_
_entity.id
_entity.type
_entity.pdbx_description
1 polymer ?
#
loop_
_entity_poly.entity_id
_entity_poly.type
_entity_poly.pdbx_seq_one_letter_code
_entity_poly.pdbx_strand_id
1 'polypeptide(L)'
;MQKKIFALWSAAFLCSLPLAAATLTSRTAPETDGCLIDTDNDGIVDKVTAVKTDGEAREAISGKLWKQNRKAVFEFQLPALEKPVKKATLKLCLNGKFGCHPEKAGASGPETDLYYYLSPEADGKIELVDDNGTKLSTALPARPVENVRKAVSIDVTRAVQEASRAKSAWIGFRLEAAANAAAGSGWRWRTADFAEANGIQFAPTLIIVTE
;
A
#
# COMPACT_ATOMS: atom_id res chain seq x y z
N MET A 1 32.80 15.38 71.94
CA MET A 1 33.08 15.61 70.53
C MET A 1 32.10 14.78 69.67
N GLN A 2 30.99 15.40 69.15
CA GLN A 2 30.02 14.75 68.29
C GLN A 2 30.34 15.11 66.85
N LYS A 3 30.65 14.09 66.02
CA LYS A 3 30.83 14.25 64.57
C LYS A 3 29.45 14.21 63.87
N LYS A 4 29.02 15.33 63.31
CA LYS A 4 27.85 15.40 62.41
C LYS A 4 28.25 14.88 61.03
N ILE A 5 27.62 13.79 60.59
CA ILE A 5 27.72 13.27 59.24
C ILE A 5 26.66 13.96 58.38
N PHE A 6 27.06 14.77 57.41
CA PHE A 6 26.18 15.33 56.38
C PHE A 6 26.07 14.31 55.26
N ALA A 7 24.88 13.74 55.09
CA ALA A 7 24.54 12.94 53.90
C ALA A 7 24.12 13.87 52.76
N LEU A 8 24.95 13.95 51.73
CA LEU A 8 24.56 14.60 50.44
C LEU A 8 23.64 13.66 49.69
N TRP A 9 22.40 14.07 49.49
CA TRP A 9 21.47 13.45 48.57
C TRP A 9 21.70 14.07 47.19
N SER A 10 22.37 13.33 46.28
CA SER A 10 22.46 13.68 44.86
C SER A 10 21.14 13.24 44.18
N ALA A 11 20.25 14.17 43.93
CA ALA A 11 19.09 13.97 43.09
C ALA A 11 19.56 13.90 41.63
N ALA A 12 19.64 12.71 41.05
CA ALA A 12 19.82 12.53 39.62
C ALA A 12 18.56 12.96 38.89
N PHE A 13 18.59 14.14 38.29
CA PHE A 13 17.56 14.60 37.35
C PHE A 13 17.74 13.79 36.05
N LEU A 14 16.96 12.73 35.89
CA LEU A 14 16.77 12.06 34.59
C LEU A 14 16.03 13.02 33.68
N CYS A 15 16.79 13.77 32.89
CA CYS A 15 16.25 14.58 31.82
C CYS A 15 15.74 13.63 30.72
N SER A 16 14.45 13.31 30.72
CA SER A 16 13.79 12.59 29.62
C SER A 16 13.75 13.53 28.43
N LEU A 17 14.73 13.40 27.52
CA LEU A 17 14.67 14.06 26.23
C LEU A 17 13.41 13.57 25.50
N PRO A 18 12.60 14.48 24.96
CA PRO A 18 11.48 14.07 24.13
C PRO A 18 12.03 13.30 22.93
N LEU A 19 11.65 12.03 22.84
CA LEU A 19 12.05 11.19 21.74
C LEU A 19 11.38 11.73 20.47
N ALA A 20 12.15 12.32 19.57
CA ALA A 20 11.64 12.93 18.35
C ALA A 20 10.83 11.93 17.51
N ALA A 21 9.74 12.41 16.89
CA ALA A 21 8.96 11.64 15.93
C ALA A 21 9.86 11.18 14.77
N ALA A 22 9.81 9.91 14.42
CA ALA A 22 10.57 9.36 13.30
C ALA A 22 9.65 9.16 12.08
N THR A 23 10.19 9.41 10.89
CA THR A 23 9.54 9.08 9.62
C THR A 23 10.29 7.93 8.98
N LEU A 24 9.59 6.82 8.79
CA LEU A 24 10.09 5.61 8.15
C LEU A 24 9.46 5.47 6.77
N THR A 25 10.21 4.94 5.81
CA THR A 25 9.73 4.77 4.44
C THR A 25 10.08 3.38 3.95
N SER A 26 9.07 2.64 3.47
CA SER A 26 9.21 1.38 2.75
C SER A 26 8.74 1.54 1.32
N ARG A 27 9.34 0.79 0.38
CA ARG A 27 8.96 0.76 -1.03
C ARG A 27 8.81 -0.67 -1.49
N THR A 28 7.98 -0.87 -2.51
CA THR A 28 7.89 -2.18 -3.18
C THR A 28 9.16 -2.48 -3.97
N ALA A 29 9.42 -3.76 -4.16
CA ALA A 29 10.37 -4.30 -5.13
C ALA A 29 9.60 -4.93 -6.30
N PRO A 30 10.23 -5.24 -7.45
CA PRO A 30 9.52 -5.79 -8.61
C PRO A 30 8.70 -7.06 -8.34
N GLU A 31 9.12 -7.89 -7.40
CA GLU A 31 8.42 -9.11 -6.99
C GLU A 31 7.30 -8.88 -5.97
N THR A 32 7.25 -7.68 -5.36
CA THR A 32 6.31 -7.34 -4.29
C THR A 32 5.17 -6.44 -4.74
N ASP A 33 5.02 -6.23 -6.04
CA ASP A 33 3.85 -5.56 -6.61
C ASP A 33 3.41 -6.17 -7.95
N GLY A 34 2.11 -6.11 -8.24
CA GLY A 34 1.56 -6.75 -9.42
C GLY A 34 0.03 -6.82 -9.43
N CYS A 35 -0.49 -7.87 -10.04
CA CYS A 35 -1.93 -8.11 -10.13
C CYS A 35 -2.28 -9.54 -9.74
N LEU A 36 -3.41 -9.67 -9.06
CA LEU A 36 -4.24 -10.88 -9.03
C LEU A 36 -5.30 -10.77 -10.13
N ILE A 37 -5.54 -11.84 -10.84
CA ILE A 37 -6.45 -11.88 -11.98
C ILE A 37 -7.43 -13.03 -11.79
N ASP A 38 -8.71 -12.71 -11.87
CA ASP A 38 -9.82 -13.62 -12.07
C ASP A 38 -10.09 -13.62 -13.57
N THR A 39 -9.69 -14.69 -14.28
CA THR A 39 -9.63 -14.71 -15.74
C THR A 39 -10.97 -14.98 -16.42
N ASP A 40 -11.97 -15.48 -15.70
CA ASP A 40 -13.30 -15.81 -16.23
C ASP A 40 -14.47 -15.08 -15.54
N ASN A 41 -14.15 -14.19 -14.57
CA ASN A 41 -15.10 -13.41 -13.80
C ASN A 41 -16.03 -14.23 -12.90
N ASP A 42 -15.57 -15.36 -12.40
CA ASP A 42 -16.33 -16.18 -11.44
C ASP A 42 -16.18 -15.71 -9.98
N GLY A 43 -15.31 -14.73 -9.74
CA GLY A 43 -14.99 -14.14 -8.43
C GLY A 43 -13.79 -14.77 -7.75
N ILE A 44 -13.17 -15.79 -8.34
CA ILE A 44 -12.00 -16.48 -7.81
C ILE A 44 -10.78 -16.09 -8.62
N VAL A 45 -9.72 -15.63 -7.95
CA VAL A 45 -8.45 -15.34 -8.62
C VAL A 45 -7.74 -16.64 -8.98
N ASP A 46 -7.28 -16.76 -10.20
CA ASP A 46 -6.66 -17.95 -10.76
C ASP A 46 -5.28 -17.68 -11.40
N LYS A 47 -4.88 -16.40 -11.51
CA LYS A 47 -3.60 -16.00 -12.09
C LYS A 47 -2.97 -14.84 -11.35
N VAL A 48 -1.64 -14.86 -11.29
CA VAL A 48 -0.79 -13.79 -10.75
C VAL A 48 0.09 -13.22 -11.86
N THR A 49 0.29 -11.89 -11.87
CA THR A 49 1.30 -11.22 -12.69
C THR A 49 2.11 -10.29 -11.79
N ALA A 50 3.27 -10.73 -11.35
CA ALA A 50 4.16 -9.96 -10.48
C ALA A 50 5.52 -9.67 -11.10
N VAL A 51 5.92 -10.36 -12.16
CA VAL A 51 7.30 -10.32 -12.65
C VAL A 51 7.37 -9.87 -14.12
N LYS A 52 8.43 -9.17 -14.41
CA LYS A 52 8.92 -8.52 -15.64
C LYS A 52 8.76 -9.25 -16.99
N THR A 53 8.31 -10.51 -17.00
CA THR A 53 8.31 -11.35 -18.20
C THR A 53 7.24 -11.01 -19.23
N ASP A 54 6.18 -10.29 -18.85
CA ASP A 54 4.97 -10.17 -19.68
C ASP A 54 4.70 -8.78 -20.25
N GLY A 55 5.63 -7.82 -20.13
CA GLY A 55 5.39 -6.44 -20.58
C GLY A 55 4.31 -5.69 -19.81
N GLU A 56 3.46 -6.41 -19.08
CA GLU A 56 2.41 -5.88 -18.22
C GLU A 56 2.91 -5.56 -16.79
N ALA A 57 4.07 -6.07 -16.39
CA ALA A 57 4.63 -5.93 -15.04
C ALA A 57 4.96 -4.49 -14.62
N ARG A 58 4.96 -3.56 -15.55
CA ARG A 58 5.18 -2.13 -15.26
C ARG A 58 3.95 -1.41 -14.74
N GLU A 59 2.80 -2.10 -14.68
CA GLU A 59 1.54 -1.55 -14.24
C GLU A 59 0.73 -2.61 -13.50
N ALA A 60 0.36 -2.31 -12.28
CA ALA A 60 -0.69 -3.04 -11.60
C ALA A 60 -2.05 -2.47 -12.01
N ILE A 61 -3.08 -3.30 -12.10
CA ILE A 61 -4.42 -2.88 -12.54
C ILE A 61 -5.46 -3.25 -11.50
N SER A 62 -6.30 -2.30 -11.13
CA SER A 62 -7.51 -2.55 -10.35
C SER A 62 -8.73 -2.24 -11.21
N GLY A 63 -9.51 -3.26 -11.59
CA GLY A 63 -10.63 -3.02 -12.50
C GLY A 63 -11.41 -4.25 -12.91
N LYS A 64 -12.66 -4.02 -13.32
CA LYS A 64 -13.54 -4.97 -13.98
C LYS A 64 -13.37 -4.84 -15.49
N LEU A 65 -12.55 -5.69 -16.07
CA LEU A 65 -12.35 -5.72 -17.51
C LEU A 65 -13.47 -6.57 -18.16
N TRP A 66 -13.57 -6.53 -19.50
CA TRP A 66 -14.63 -7.24 -20.20
C TRP A 66 -14.70 -8.75 -19.96
N LYS A 67 -13.54 -9.38 -19.77
CA LYS A 67 -13.43 -10.83 -19.62
C LYS A 67 -12.70 -11.26 -18.36
N GLN A 68 -12.28 -10.35 -17.53
CA GLN A 68 -11.48 -10.65 -16.34
C GLN A 68 -11.58 -9.53 -15.32
N ASN A 69 -11.50 -9.85 -14.05
CA ASN A 69 -11.27 -8.88 -13.00
C ASN A 69 -9.79 -8.85 -12.63
N ARG A 70 -9.27 -7.66 -12.34
CA ARG A 70 -7.89 -7.47 -11.88
C ARG A 70 -7.89 -6.70 -10.58
N LYS A 71 -7.06 -7.17 -9.65
CA LYS A 71 -6.82 -6.54 -8.35
C LYS A 71 -5.35 -6.18 -8.28
N ALA A 72 -5.05 -4.87 -8.09
CA ALA A 72 -3.68 -4.42 -7.93
C ALA A 72 -3.19 -4.73 -6.52
N VAL A 73 -1.98 -5.25 -6.38
CA VAL A 73 -1.40 -5.68 -5.11
C VAL A 73 -0.03 -5.05 -4.92
N PHE A 74 0.26 -4.64 -3.66
CA PHE A 74 1.50 -4.02 -3.26
C PHE A 74 1.88 -4.49 -1.86
N GLU A 75 3.02 -5.15 -1.70
CA GLU A 75 3.54 -5.59 -0.42
C GLU A 75 4.75 -4.76 0.03
N PHE A 76 4.76 -4.46 1.31
CA PHE A 76 5.80 -3.65 1.93
C PHE A 76 6.40 -4.37 3.12
N GLN A 77 7.72 -4.50 3.13
CA GLN A 77 8.43 -4.91 4.32
C GLN A 77 8.30 -3.81 5.38
N LEU A 78 7.87 -4.19 6.57
CA LEU A 78 7.76 -3.25 7.67
C LEU A 78 9.10 -3.12 8.40
N PRO A 79 9.58 -1.91 8.64
CA PRO A 79 10.70 -1.70 9.54
C PRO A 79 10.29 -2.07 10.97
N ALA A 80 11.26 -2.33 11.83
CA ALA A 80 10.98 -2.51 13.25
C ALA A 80 10.30 -1.25 13.81
N LEU A 81 9.06 -1.41 14.29
CA LEU A 81 8.26 -0.32 14.85
C LEU A 81 8.36 -0.34 16.37
N GLU A 82 9.39 0.33 16.90
CA GLU A 82 9.64 0.40 18.35
C GLU A 82 8.69 1.37 19.08
N LYS A 83 8.07 2.28 18.33
CA LYS A 83 7.19 3.33 18.87
C LYS A 83 5.79 3.23 18.25
N PRO A 84 4.77 3.76 18.94
CA PRO A 84 3.43 3.81 18.39
C PRO A 84 3.36 4.52 17.04
N VAL A 85 2.58 3.97 16.13
CA VAL A 85 2.34 4.58 14.82
C VAL A 85 1.32 5.71 14.97
N LYS A 86 1.78 6.93 14.70
CA LYS A 86 0.95 8.14 14.71
C LYS A 86 0.18 8.31 13.41
N LYS A 87 0.84 8.05 12.29
CA LYS A 87 0.26 8.18 10.95
C LYS A 87 0.96 7.24 9.98
N ALA A 88 0.20 6.65 9.07
CA ALA A 88 0.75 5.94 7.92
C ALA A 88 0.04 6.33 6.63
N THR A 89 0.80 6.51 5.56
CA THR A 89 0.29 6.95 4.25
C THR A 89 0.84 6.05 3.16
N LEU A 90 -0.06 5.41 2.41
CA LEU A 90 0.25 4.69 1.19
C LEU A 90 0.24 5.70 0.03
N LYS A 91 1.36 5.82 -0.66
CA LYS A 91 1.50 6.64 -1.88
C LYS A 91 1.63 5.74 -3.09
N LEU A 92 0.71 5.91 -4.02
CA LEU A 92 0.68 5.20 -5.30
C LEU A 92 0.62 6.21 -6.43
N CYS A 93 1.14 5.88 -7.60
CA CYS A 93 1.09 6.72 -8.78
C CYS A 93 0.18 6.10 -9.84
N LEU A 94 -0.81 6.86 -10.29
CA LEU A 94 -1.67 6.45 -11.40
C LEU A 94 -0.92 6.57 -12.74
N ASN A 95 -1.07 5.56 -13.59
CA ASN A 95 -0.55 5.55 -14.96
C ASN A 95 -1.64 5.70 -16.02
N GLY A 96 -2.59 6.54 -15.81
CA GLY A 96 -3.62 6.72 -16.82
C GLY A 96 -4.90 5.97 -16.56
N LYS A 97 -5.76 6.12 -17.52
CA LYS A 97 -7.04 5.46 -17.50
C LYS A 97 -6.95 4.09 -18.15
N PHE A 98 -7.55 3.15 -17.50
CA PHE A 98 -7.90 1.89 -18.11
C PHE A 98 -9.40 1.71 -17.95
N GLY A 99 -10.13 1.62 -19.06
CA GLY A 99 -11.56 1.52 -18.97
C GLY A 99 -12.20 1.16 -20.29
N CYS A 100 -13.50 1.09 -20.31
CA CYS A 100 -14.31 1.00 -21.52
C CYS A 100 -13.94 2.16 -22.43
N HIS A 101 -13.17 1.93 -23.43
CA HIS A 101 -12.70 2.98 -24.32
C HIS A 101 -12.07 4.14 -23.55
N PRO A 102 -10.90 3.91 -22.93
CA PRO A 102 -10.23 4.88 -22.06
C PRO A 102 -9.92 6.21 -22.75
N GLU A 103 -9.86 6.20 -24.06
CA GLU A 103 -9.59 7.38 -24.87
C GLU A 103 -10.81 8.27 -25.07
N LYS A 104 -12.03 7.83 -24.72
CA LYS A 104 -13.21 8.69 -24.84
C LYS A 104 -13.15 9.81 -23.81
N ALA A 105 -13.30 11.05 -24.30
CA ALA A 105 -13.42 12.21 -23.44
C ALA A 105 -14.56 12.02 -22.43
N GLY A 106 -14.31 12.38 -21.17
CA GLY A 106 -15.28 12.24 -20.10
C GLY A 106 -15.40 10.84 -19.48
N ALA A 107 -14.57 9.87 -19.88
CA ALA A 107 -14.53 8.57 -19.19
C ALA A 107 -14.20 8.75 -17.72
N SER A 108 -14.91 8.05 -16.84
CA SER A 108 -14.64 8.01 -15.40
C SER A 108 -13.97 6.71 -15.04
N GLY A 109 -12.98 6.78 -14.14
CA GLY A 109 -12.44 5.60 -13.48
C GLY A 109 -13.37 5.15 -12.36
N PRO A 110 -13.42 3.84 -12.05
CA PRO A 110 -14.33 3.31 -11.07
C PRO A 110 -13.98 3.72 -9.64
N GLU A 111 -14.96 3.68 -8.77
CA GLU A 111 -14.71 3.60 -7.34
C GLU A 111 -13.85 2.36 -7.06
N THR A 112 -12.84 2.54 -6.20
CA THR A 112 -11.85 1.50 -5.90
C THR A 112 -11.73 1.33 -4.41
N ASP A 113 -11.93 0.12 -3.95
CA ASP A 113 -11.79 -0.29 -2.57
C ASP A 113 -10.35 -0.69 -2.26
N LEU A 114 -9.93 -0.43 -1.02
CA LEU A 114 -8.65 -0.83 -0.46
C LEU A 114 -8.86 -1.89 0.61
N TYR A 115 -8.13 -2.97 0.47
CA TYR A 115 -7.99 -4.05 1.45
C TYR A 115 -6.56 -4.12 1.96
N TYR A 116 -6.35 -4.72 3.12
CA TYR A 116 -5.02 -5.02 3.64
C TYR A 116 -5.00 -6.44 4.21
N TYR A 117 -3.82 -7.02 4.23
CA TYR A 117 -3.51 -8.31 4.84
C TYR A 117 -2.10 -8.27 5.44
N LEU A 118 -1.82 -9.19 6.34
CA LEU A 118 -0.61 -9.24 7.14
C LEU A 118 0.10 -10.57 6.94
N SER A 119 1.34 -10.71 7.45
CA SER A 119 1.98 -12.02 7.50
C SER A 119 1.12 -13.04 8.28
N PRO A 120 1.05 -14.32 7.85
CA PRO A 120 1.94 -14.93 6.85
C PRO A 120 1.56 -14.70 5.39
N GLU A 121 0.35 -14.26 5.04
CA GLU A 121 -0.08 -14.03 3.65
C GLU A 121 0.81 -12.99 2.96
N ALA A 122 1.07 -11.85 3.61
CA ALA A 122 2.07 -10.88 3.15
C ALA A 122 3.47 -11.40 3.49
N ASP A 123 4.27 -11.76 2.49
CA ASP A 123 5.59 -12.36 2.66
C ASP A 123 6.69 -11.79 1.74
N GLY A 124 6.32 -10.83 0.90
CA GLY A 124 7.20 -10.21 -0.09
C GLY A 124 7.11 -10.84 -1.47
N LYS A 125 6.05 -11.60 -1.73
CA LYS A 125 5.75 -12.18 -3.03
C LYS A 125 4.26 -12.05 -3.31
N ILE A 126 3.91 -11.84 -4.56
CA ILE A 126 2.50 -11.82 -4.95
C ILE A 126 2.04 -13.22 -5.31
N GLU A 127 1.10 -13.73 -4.54
CA GLU A 127 0.54 -15.08 -4.65
C GLU A 127 -1.00 -15.06 -4.63
N LEU A 128 -1.65 -16.16 -4.97
CA LEU A 128 -3.13 -16.22 -4.98
C LEU A 128 -3.75 -16.01 -3.59
N VAL A 129 -3.02 -16.36 -2.53
CA VAL A 129 -3.47 -16.17 -1.15
C VAL A 129 -3.66 -14.70 -0.76
N ASP A 130 -3.01 -13.77 -1.48
CA ASP A 130 -3.12 -12.33 -1.25
C ASP A 130 -4.51 -11.78 -1.60
N ASP A 131 -5.37 -12.61 -2.16
CA ASP A 131 -6.78 -12.29 -2.34
C ASP A 131 -7.56 -12.27 -1.01
N ASN A 132 -7.02 -12.84 0.04
CA ASN A 132 -7.55 -12.72 1.38
C ASN A 132 -7.18 -11.35 1.97
N GLY A 133 -8.16 -10.64 2.53
CA GLY A 133 -7.86 -9.35 3.11
C GLY A 133 -9.07 -8.70 3.78
N THR A 134 -8.79 -7.77 4.68
CA THR A 134 -9.79 -6.97 5.38
C THR A 134 -9.99 -5.65 4.65
N LYS A 135 -11.23 -5.30 4.31
CA LYS A 135 -11.55 -4.00 3.72
C LYS A 135 -11.21 -2.89 4.71
N LEU A 136 -10.38 -1.95 4.27
CA LEU A 136 -9.97 -0.80 5.06
C LEU A 136 -10.82 0.43 4.77
N SER A 137 -10.96 0.78 3.49
CA SER A 137 -11.65 2.00 3.05
C SER A 137 -11.93 1.94 1.54
N THR A 138 -12.65 2.94 1.04
CA THR A 138 -12.61 3.30 -0.38
C THR A 138 -11.36 4.14 -0.64
N ALA A 139 -10.44 3.62 -1.44
CA ALA A 139 -9.18 4.28 -1.77
C ALA A 139 -9.37 5.45 -2.73
N LEU A 140 -10.25 5.28 -3.71
CA LEU A 140 -10.60 6.30 -4.70
C LEU A 140 -12.11 6.31 -4.92
N PRO A 141 -12.77 7.47 -4.83
CA PRO A 141 -14.12 7.62 -5.34
C PRO A 141 -14.11 7.52 -6.88
N ALA A 142 -15.24 7.16 -7.46
CA ALA A 142 -15.41 7.26 -8.90
C ALA A 142 -15.19 8.72 -9.34
N ARG A 143 -14.36 8.93 -10.36
CA ARG A 143 -14.03 10.28 -10.83
C ARG A 143 -13.61 10.31 -12.28
N PRO A 144 -13.80 11.47 -12.98
CA PRO A 144 -13.24 11.67 -14.30
C PRO A 144 -11.73 11.44 -14.30
N VAL A 145 -11.25 10.87 -15.38
CA VAL A 145 -9.81 10.63 -15.56
C VAL A 145 -9.15 11.90 -16.07
N GLU A 146 -8.85 12.79 -15.13
CA GLU A 146 -8.02 13.94 -15.39
C GLU A 146 -6.61 13.64 -14.87
N ASN A 147 -5.59 13.88 -15.69
CA ASN A 147 -4.19 13.77 -15.31
C ASN A 147 -3.67 12.40 -14.83
N VAL A 148 -3.09 11.75 -15.74
CA VAL A 148 -2.57 10.40 -15.79
C VAL A 148 -1.33 10.11 -14.93
N ARG A 149 -0.77 11.07 -14.23
CA ARG A 149 0.49 10.91 -13.48
C ARG A 149 0.43 11.46 -12.06
N LYS A 150 -0.75 11.51 -11.47
CA LYS A 150 -0.88 12.00 -10.11
C LYS A 150 -0.56 10.92 -9.10
N ALA A 151 0.25 11.28 -8.10
CA ALA A 151 0.36 10.51 -6.88
C ALA A 151 -0.98 10.56 -6.13
N VAL A 152 -1.42 9.39 -5.67
CA VAL A 152 -2.57 9.22 -4.78
C VAL A 152 -2.02 8.92 -3.40
N SER A 153 -2.50 9.62 -2.39
CA SER A 153 -2.15 9.39 -0.99
C SER A 153 -3.37 8.88 -0.25
N ILE A 154 -3.24 7.71 0.37
CA ILE A 154 -4.31 7.02 1.08
C ILE A 154 -3.88 6.88 2.54
N ASP A 155 -4.76 7.21 3.47
CA ASP A 155 -4.53 6.97 4.90
C ASP A 155 -4.68 5.47 5.20
N VAL A 156 -3.61 4.86 5.67
CA VAL A 156 -3.54 3.45 6.05
C VAL A 156 -3.10 3.26 7.52
N THR A 157 -3.26 4.30 8.31
CA THR A 157 -2.80 4.34 9.71
C THR A 157 -3.33 3.16 10.50
N ARG A 158 -4.62 2.85 10.40
CA ARG A 158 -5.25 1.74 11.10
C ARG A 158 -4.60 0.40 10.74
N ALA A 159 -4.40 0.12 9.45
CA ALA A 159 -3.79 -1.13 8.99
C ALA A 159 -2.36 -1.30 9.53
N VAL A 160 -1.55 -0.24 9.47
CA VAL A 160 -0.16 -0.27 9.97
C VAL A 160 -0.11 -0.38 11.49
N GLN A 161 -1.05 0.23 12.22
CA GLN A 161 -1.18 0.03 13.68
C GLN A 161 -1.54 -1.42 14.03
N GLU A 162 -2.40 -2.07 13.26
CA GLU A 162 -2.72 -3.48 13.44
C GLU A 162 -1.51 -4.37 13.12
N ALA A 163 -0.81 -4.11 12.03
CA ALA A 163 0.44 -4.81 11.68
C ALA A 163 1.50 -4.67 12.79
N SER A 164 1.67 -3.48 13.35
CA SER A 164 2.58 -3.24 14.46
C SER A 164 2.21 -4.05 15.70
N ARG A 165 0.92 -4.10 16.06
CA ARG A 165 0.44 -4.91 17.19
C ARG A 165 0.64 -6.40 16.97
N ALA A 166 0.40 -6.88 15.75
CA ALA A 166 0.62 -8.26 15.34
C ALA A 166 2.09 -8.62 15.17
N LYS A 167 3.01 -7.63 15.23
CA LYS A 167 4.45 -7.80 14.93
C LYS A 167 4.66 -8.39 13.53
N SER A 168 3.83 -8.02 12.58
CA SER A 168 3.92 -8.48 11.20
C SER A 168 5.20 -7.96 10.55
N ALA A 169 5.93 -8.83 9.85
CA ALA A 169 7.12 -8.44 9.10
C ALA A 169 6.77 -7.75 7.77
N TRP A 170 5.59 -8.06 7.22
CA TRP A 170 5.09 -7.51 5.98
C TRP A 170 3.65 -7.04 6.12
N ILE A 171 3.26 -6.12 5.26
CA ILE A 171 1.87 -5.69 5.05
C ILE A 171 1.60 -5.60 3.56
N GLY A 172 0.52 -6.26 3.13
CA GLY A 172 0.02 -6.17 1.77
C GLY A 172 -1.18 -5.23 1.68
N PHE A 173 -1.28 -4.53 0.56
CA PHE A 173 -2.43 -3.71 0.19
C PHE A 173 -2.94 -4.16 -1.16
N ARG A 174 -4.25 -4.44 -1.24
CA ARG A 174 -4.95 -4.83 -2.45
C ARG A 174 -6.00 -3.78 -2.82
N LEU A 175 -5.97 -3.35 -4.07
CA LEU A 175 -6.97 -2.44 -4.62
C LEU A 175 -7.81 -3.17 -5.66
N GLU A 176 -9.12 -3.05 -5.53
CA GLU A 176 -10.07 -3.63 -6.49
C GLU A 176 -11.18 -2.64 -6.83
N ALA A 177 -11.74 -2.73 -8.02
CA ALA A 177 -12.91 -1.94 -8.38
C ALA A 177 -14.09 -2.35 -7.51
N ALA A 178 -14.84 -1.36 -7.01
CA ALA A 178 -16.02 -1.60 -6.19
C ALA A 178 -17.02 -2.53 -6.90
N ALA A 179 -17.83 -3.22 -6.13
CA ALA A 179 -18.77 -4.23 -6.65
C ALA A 179 -19.72 -3.67 -7.72
N ASN A 180 -20.09 -2.40 -7.64
CA ASN A 180 -20.96 -1.70 -8.59
C ASN A 180 -20.22 -1.07 -9.78
N ALA A 181 -18.90 -1.26 -9.91
CA ALA A 181 -18.13 -0.71 -11.00
C ALA A 181 -18.59 -1.28 -12.35
N ALA A 182 -18.65 -0.43 -13.37
CA ALA A 182 -19.01 -0.84 -14.71
C ALA A 182 -17.94 -1.77 -15.32
N ALA A 183 -18.39 -2.76 -16.07
CA ALA A 183 -17.47 -3.62 -16.83
C ALA A 183 -16.67 -2.79 -17.83
N GLY A 184 -15.41 -3.17 -18.02
CA GLY A 184 -14.44 -2.46 -18.84
C GLY A 184 -13.89 -1.19 -18.20
N SER A 185 -14.02 -1.00 -16.90
CA SER A 185 -13.45 0.14 -16.17
C SER A 185 -12.37 -0.29 -15.18
N GLY A 186 -11.36 0.55 -14.98
CA GLY A 186 -10.29 0.27 -14.05
C GLY A 186 -9.25 1.39 -13.99
N TRP A 187 -8.30 1.23 -13.08
CA TRP A 187 -7.15 2.10 -12.91
C TRP A 187 -5.86 1.35 -13.16
N ARG A 188 -4.88 2.02 -13.72
CA ARG A 188 -3.51 1.54 -13.85
C ARG A 188 -2.63 2.22 -12.81
N TRP A 189 -1.86 1.45 -12.11
CA TRP A 189 -0.94 1.89 -11.07
C TRP A 189 0.49 1.61 -11.49
N ARG A 190 1.40 2.51 -11.20
CA ARG A 190 2.83 2.31 -11.42
C ARG A 190 3.37 1.31 -10.41
N THR A 191 4.26 0.44 -10.86
CA THR A 191 4.95 -0.58 -10.07
C THR A 191 6.39 -0.19 -9.80
N ALA A 192 7.11 -0.98 -9.01
CA ALA A 192 8.55 -0.84 -8.80
C ALA A 192 9.33 -0.97 -10.11
N ASP A 193 8.96 -1.92 -10.98
CA ASP A 193 9.55 -2.08 -12.31
C ASP A 193 9.46 -0.81 -13.17
N PHE A 194 8.33 -0.11 -13.10
CA PHE A 194 8.20 1.17 -13.76
C PHE A 194 9.14 2.22 -13.15
N ALA A 195 9.22 2.25 -11.82
CA ALA A 195 10.03 3.22 -11.10
C ALA A 195 11.54 3.02 -11.34
N GLU A 196 12.01 1.79 -11.45
CA GLU A 196 13.39 1.47 -11.82
C GLU A 196 13.78 2.09 -13.17
N ALA A 197 12.87 2.03 -14.14
CA ALA A 197 13.13 2.53 -15.50
C ALA A 197 12.91 4.05 -15.64
N ASN A 198 12.06 4.68 -14.80
CA ASN A 198 11.55 6.04 -15.02
C ASN A 198 11.80 6.99 -13.84
N GLY A 199 12.26 6.49 -12.71
CA GLY A 199 12.61 7.27 -11.52
C GLY A 199 11.85 6.84 -10.27
N ILE A 200 12.57 6.81 -9.16
CA ILE A 200 12.10 6.30 -7.85
C ILE A 200 10.88 7.04 -7.28
N GLN A 201 10.60 8.25 -7.73
CA GLN A 201 9.42 9.03 -7.30
C GLN A 201 8.10 8.38 -7.71
N PHE A 202 8.12 7.43 -8.65
CA PHE A 202 6.94 6.69 -9.11
C PHE A 202 6.72 5.38 -8.33
N ALA A 203 7.69 4.95 -7.53
CA ALA A 203 7.60 3.71 -6.76
C ALA A 203 6.44 3.77 -5.75
N PRO A 204 5.64 2.70 -5.65
CA PRO A 204 4.72 2.52 -4.53
C PRO A 204 5.48 2.69 -3.21
N THR A 205 4.95 3.50 -2.32
CA THR A 205 5.69 3.91 -1.11
C THR A 205 4.76 3.95 0.10
N LEU A 206 5.16 3.28 1.17
CA LEU A 206 4.54 3.36 2.48
C LEU A 206 5.36 4.28 3.38
N ILE A 207 4.74 5.35 3.88
CA ILE A 207 5.36 6.33 4.79
C ILE A 207 4.72 6.16 6.15
N ILE A 208 5.52 5.92 7.18
CA ILE A 208 5.08 5.70 8.56
C ILE A 208 5.71 6.78 9.45
N VAL A 209 4.88 7.47 10.21
CA VAL A 209 5.31 8.45 11.22
C VAL A 209 5.01 7.85 12.59
N THR A 210 6.01 7.75 13.44
CA THR A 210 5.87 7.32 14.85
C THR A 210 5.88 8.49 15.81
N GLU A 211 5.52 8.24 17.07
CA GLU A 211 5.60 9.22 18.16
C GLU A 211 7.04 9.57 18.56
#